data_29d8853d37e81e9efe080246d0f41ea6
#
_entry.id   29d8853d37e81e9efe080246d0f41ea6
#
_cell.length_a   1.000
_cell.length_b   1.000
_cell.length_c   1.000
_cell.angle_alpha   90.00
_cell.angle_beta   90.00
_cell.angle_gamma   90.00
#
_symmetry.space_group_name_H-M   'P 1'
#
loop_
_entity.id
_entity.type
_entity.pdbx_description
1 polymer ?
#
loop_
_entity_poly.entity_id
_entity_poly.type
_entity_poly.pdbx_seq_one_letter_code
_entity_poly.pdbx_strand_id
1 'polypeptide(L)'
;MSIITTILATIVALEHFYIFYLESIATQSDANSRVFNMNKEELARPSVTSLFKNQGIYNALIGVFLIYGIYFSHSLEIVIIFVLFVIGAATYGALTADKKIILKQGGPAILTILSILFFK
;
A
#
# COMPACT_ATOMS: atom_id res chain seq x y z
N MET A 1 18.44 -8.62 7.63
CA MET A 1 17.46 -7.50 7.73
C MET A 1 17.32 -7.13 9.20
N SER A 2 17.42 -5.84 9.51
CA SER A 2 17.32 -5.38 10.90
C SER A 2 15.89 -5.55 11.44
N ILE A 3 15.75 -5.54 12.77
CA ILE A 3 14.43 -5.59 13.41
C ILE A 3 13.60 -4.38 13.00
N ILE A 4 14.22 -3.20 12.92
CA ILE A 4 13.53 -1.97 12.52
C ILE A 4 12.98 -2.11 11.10
N THR A 5 13.80 -2.59 10.17
CA THR A 5 13.37 -2.82 8.78
C THR A 5 12.26 -3.85 8.72
N THR A 6 12.36 -4.93 9.48
CA THR A 6 11.33 -5.98 9.52
C THR A 6 9.99 -5.41 10.00
N ILE A 7 10.01 -4.61 11.06
CA ILE A 7 8.79 -4.00 11.61
C ILE A 7 8.18 -3.05 10.59
N LEU A 8 8.97 -2.15 10.01
CA LEU A 8 8.48 -1.15 9.07
C LEU A 8 7.94 -1.80 7.79
N ALA A 9 8.64 -2.79 7.24
CA ALA A 9 8.19 -3.50 6.05
C ALA A 9 6.90 -4.29 6.32
N THR A 10 6.76 -4.86 7.53
CA THR A 10 5.53 -5.54 7.94
C THR A 10 4.36 -4.55 8.00
N ILE A 11 4.60 -3.34 8.52
CA ILE A 11 3.58 -2.29 8.54
C ILE A 11 3.13 -1.94 7.12
N VAL A 12 4.09 -1.84 6.17
CA VAL A 12 3.74 -1.61 4.76
C VAL A 12 2.84 -2.72 4.23
N ALA A 13 3.16 -3.98 4.52
CA ALA A 13 2.35 -5.11 4.09
C ALA A 13 0.93 -5.05 4.69
N LEU A 14 0.82 -4.79 5.99
CA LEU A 14 -0.47 -4.70 6.66
C LEU A 14 -1.30 -3.54 6.13
N GLU A 15 -0.67 -2.39 5.84
CA GLU A 15 -1.34 -1.24 5.23
C GLU A 15 -1.95 -1.63 3.89
N HIS A 16 -1.24 -2.40 3.08
CA HIS A 16 -1.74 -2.83 1.76
C HIS A 16 -2.86 -3.86 1.87
N PHE A 17 -2.86 -4.71 2.88
CA PHE A 17 -4.01 -5.58 3.16
C PHE A 17 -5.23 -4.77 3.58
N TYR A 18 -5.04 -3.71 4.35
CA TYR A 18 -6.14 -2.81 4.73
C TYR A 18 -6.70 -2.08 3.52
N ILE A 19 -5.83 -1.58 2.63
CA ILE A 19 -6.24 -0.92 1.39
C ILE A 19 -7.02 -1.91 0.51
N PHE A 20 -6.57 -3.16 0.40
CA PHE A 20 -7.32 -4.21 -0.29
C PHE A 20 -8.73 -4.35 0.28
N TYR A 21 -8.84 -4.41 1.60
CA TYR A 21 -10.15 -4.51 2.26
C TYR A 21 -11.05 -3.34 1.85
N LEU A 22 -10.54 -2.12 1.94
CA LEU A 22 -11.31 -0.93 1.59
C LEU A 22 -11.72 -0.93 0.12
N GLU A 23 -10.82 -1.29 -0.78
CA GLU A 23 -11.06 -1.19 -2.22
C GLU A 23 -11.89 -2.32 -2.77
N SER A 24 -11.63 -3.56 -2.33
CA SER A 24 -12.26 -4.74 -2.92
C SER A 24 -13.46 -5.27 -2.14
N ILE A 25 -13.48 -5.10 -0.83
CA ILE A 25 -14.53 -5.66 0.04
C ILE A 25 -15.48 -4.56 0.50
N ALA A 26 -14.95 -3.50 1.08
CA ALA A 26 -15.72 -2.38 1.63
C ALA A 26 -15.70 -1.17 0.69
N THR A 27 -15.83 -1.39 -0.61
CA THR A 27 -15.69 -0.38 -1.65
C THR A 27 -16.59 0.83 -1.42
N GLN A 28 -17.83 0.60 -1.00
CA GLN A 28 -18.83 1.65 -0.82
C GLN A 28 -18.97 2.11 0.63
N SER A 29 -18.00 1.79 1.48
CA SER A 29 -18.04 2.15 2.90
C SER A 29 -17.70 3.62 3.14
N ASP A 30 -18.09 4.11 4.33
CA ASP A 30 -17.71 5.45 4.77
C ASP A 30 -16.19 5.57 4.90
N ALA A 31 -15.52 4.51 5.37
CA ALA A 31 -14.06 4.51 5.51
C ALA A 31 -13.37 4.69 4.16
N ASN A 32 -13.82 3.97 3.14
CA ASN A 32 -13.24 4.10 1.79
C ASN A 32 -13.52 5.48 1.21
N SER A 33 -14.72 6.01 1.43
CA SER A 33 -15.09 7.36 1.00
C SER A 33 -14.13 8.41 1.59
N ARG A 34 -13.82 8.28 2.87
CA ARG A 34 -12.90 9.21 3.55
C ARG A 34 -11.46 9.08 3.06
N VAL A 35 -10.99 7.85 2.94
CA VAL A 35 -9.58 7.59 2.57
C VAL A 35 -9.27 8.12 1.17
N PHE A 36 -10.17 7.90 0.21
CA PHE A 36 -9.96 8.31 -1.18
C PHE A 36 -10.61 9.65 -1.53
N ASN A 37 -11.25 10.29 -0.54
CA ASN A 37 -11.93 11.58 -0.73
C ASN A 37 -12.91 11.54 -1.92
N MET A 38 -13.72 10.50 -1.95
CA MET A 38 -14.76 10.31 -2.98
C MET A 38 -16.11 10.14 -2.31
N ASN A 39 -17.17 10.72 -2.89
CA ASN A 39 -18.48 10.55 -2.32
C ASN A 39 -19.01 9.13 -2.60
N LYS A 40 -19.99 8.70 -1.79
CA LYS A 40 -20.51 7.33 -1.87
C LYS A 40 -21.28 7.08 -3.17
N GLU A 41 -21.85 8.11 -3.75
CA GLU A 41 -22.56 8.01 -5.04
C GLU A 41 -21.58 7.63 -6.16
N GLU A 42 -20.41 8.26 -6.19
CA GLU A 42 -19.36 7.91 -7.14
C GLU A 42 -18.86 6.49 -6.92
N LEU A 43 -18.62 6.10 -5.66
CA LEU A 43 -18.15 4.75 -5.34
C LEU A 43 -19.17 3.67 -5.72
N ALA A 44 -20.46 4.00 -5.75
CA ALA A 44 -21.53 3.07 -6.10
C ALA A 44 -21.69 2.88 -7.62
N ARG A 45 -21.06 3.71 -8.44
CA ARG A 45 -21.14 3.56 -9.90
C ARG A 45 -20.45 2.25 -10.31
N PRO A 46 -21.11 1.42 -11.14
CA PRO A 46 -20.55 0.09 -11.48
C PRO A 46 -19.13 0.12 -12.03
N SER A 47 -18.81 1.11 -12.87
CA SER A 47 -17.45 1.22 -13.42
C SER A 47 -16.43 1.57 -12.35
N VAL A 48 -16.76 2.46 -11.43
CA VAL A 48 -15.88 2.88 -10.34
C VAL A 48 -15.70 1.72 -9.35
N THR A 49 -16.78 1.06 -8.96
CA THR A 49 -16.72 -0.10 -8.07
C THR A 49 -15.82 -1.19 -8.64
N SER A 50 -15.99 -1.47 -9.93
CA SER A 50 -15.19 -2.49 -10.62
C SER A 50 -13.70 -2.14 -10.64
N LEU A 51 -13.35 -0.88 -10.92
CA LEU A 51 -11.97 -0.42 -10.91
C LEU A 51 -11.34 -0.51 -9.52
N PHE A 52 -12.09 -0.12 -8.48
CA PHE A 52 -11.59 -0.24 -7.10
C PHE A 52 -11.35 -1.69 -6.70
N LYS A 53 -12.28 -2.58 -7.03
CA LYS A 53 -12.11 -4.01 -6.71
C LYS A 53 -10.87 -4.59 -7.39
N ASN A 54 -10.66 -4.24 -8.66
CA ASN A 54 -9.50 -4.70 -9.40
C ASN A 54 -8.20 -4.12 -8.83
N GLN A 55 -8.20 -2.84 -8.46
CA GLN A 55 -7.04 -2.19 -7.84
C GLN A 55 -6.71 -2.83 -6.48
N GLY A 56 -7.74 -3.19 -5.73
CA GLY A 56 -7.55 -3.82 -4.42
C GLY A 56 -6.75 -5.11 -4.48
N ILE A 57 -6.97 -5.95 -5.50
CA ILE A 57 -6.22 -7.21 -5.59
C ILE A 57 -4.73 -6.97 -5.80
N TYR A 58 -4.36 -5.92 -6.55
CA TYR A 58 -2.94 -5.56 -6.69
C TYR A 58 -2.33 -5.17 -5.34
N ASN A 59 -3.08 -4.46 -4.51
CA ASN A 59 -2.62 -4.11 -3.16
C ASN A 59 -2.47 -5.34 -2.26
N ALA A 60 -3.40 -6.28 -2.35
CA ALA A 60 -3.30 -7.54 -1.61
C ALA A 60 -2.04 -8.32 -2.01
N LEU A 61 -1.73 -8.35 -3.31
CA LEU A 61 -0.55 -9.06 -3.81
C LEU A 61 0.74 -8.39 -3.36
N ILE A 62 0.78 -7.07 -3.30
CA ILE A 62 1.93 -6.35 -2.73
C ILE A 62 2.17 -6.81 -1.29
N GLY A 63 1.11 -6.87 -0.49
CA GLY A 63 1.20 -7.34 0.89
C GLY A 63 1.70 -8.78 0.98
N VAL A 64 1.16 -9.68 0.16
CA VAL A 64 1.56 -11.09 0.12
C VAL A 64 3.05 -11.23 -0.21
N PHE A 65 3.52 -10.54 -1.24
CA PHE A 65 4.91 -10.66 -1.67
C PHE A 65 5.88 -10.02 -0.68
N LEU A 66 5.46 -8.95 0.01
CA LEU A 66 6.26 -8.39 1.10
C LEU A 66 6.40 -9.39 2.25
N ILE A 67 5.30 -10.01 2.67
CA ILE A 67 5.34 -11.03 3.72
C ILE A 67 6.23 -12.19 3.31
N TYR A 68 6.15 -12.64 2.05
CA TYR A 68 7.03 -13.66 1.53
C TYR A 68 8.49 -13.26 1.64
N GLY A 69 8.83 -12.04 1.22
CA GLY A 69 10.21 -11.55 1.27
C GLY A 69 10.75 -11.40 2.68
N ILE A 70 9.88 -11.01 3.63
CA ILE A 70 10.30 -10.79 5.01
C ILE A 70 10.47 -12.10 5.78
N TYR A 71 9.46 -12.99 5.72
CA TYR A 71 9.35 -14.11 6.65
C TYR A 71 9.66 -15.47 6.04
N PHE A 72 9.57 -15.62 4.73
CA PHE A 72 9.78 -16.91 4.06
C PHE A 72 11.12 -16.97 3.34
N SER A 73 11.37 -16.06 2.43
CA SER A 73 12.64 -16.06 1.69
C SER A 73 13.74 -15.27 2.40
N HIS A 74 13.41 -14.44 3.38
CA HIS A 74 14.36 -13.57 4.08
C HIS A 74 15.23 -12.78 3.10
N SER A 75 14.63 -12.27 2.03
CA SER A 75 15.33 -11.58 0.97
C SER A 75 15.17 -10.08 1.08
N LEU A 76 16.24 -9.39 1.43
CA LEU A 76 16.25 -7.94 1.47
C LEU A 76 15.97 -7.36 0.09
N GLU A 77 16.46 -8.00 -0.98
CA GLU A 77 16.24 -7.56 -2.35
C GLU A 77 14.75 -7.54 -2.70
N ILE A 78 14.01 -8.60 -2.35
CA ILE A 78 12.56 -8.65 -2.60
C ILE A 78 11.85 -7.53 -1.84
N VAL A 79 12.21 -7.31 -0.58
CA VAL A 79 11.63 -6.25 0.24
C VAL A 79 11.91 -4.88 -0.39
N ILE A 80 13.15 -4.64 -0.81
CA ILE A 80 13.52 -3.37 -1.46
C ILE A 80 12.70 -3.14 -2.72
N ILE A 81 12.56 -4.15 -3.58
CA ILE A 81 11.83 -4.02 -4.85
C ILE A 81 10.38 -3.62 -4.58
N PHE A 82 9.70 -4.33 -3.68
CA PHE A 82 8.29 -4.04 -3.41
C PHE A 82 8.09 -2.72 -2.68
N VAL A 83 9.00 -2.36 -1.78
CA VAL A 83 8.92 -1.07 -1.09
C VAL A 83 9.15 0.08 -2.07
N LEU A 84 10.09 -0.05 -3.00
CA LEU A 84 10.30 0.95 -4.06
C LEU A 84 9.09 1.04 -4.98
N PHE A 85 8.46 -0.10 -5.28
CA PHE A 85 7.21 -0.13 -6.04
C PHE A 85 6.14 0.72 -5.34
N VAL A 86 5.97 0.54 -4.04
CA VAL A 86 4.98 1.31 -3.26
C VAL A 86 5.29 2.80 -3.29
N ILE A 87 6.56 3.17 -3.12
CA ILE A 87 6.97 4.58 -3.15
C ILE A 87 6.68 5.18 -4.53
N GLY A 88 7.01 4.46 -5.60
CA GLY A 88 6.72 4.91 -6.95
C GLY A 88 5.23 5.10 -7.21
N ALA A 89 4.42 4.14 -6.80
CA ALA A 89 2.97 4.22 -6.94
C ALA A 89 2.38 5.38 -6.13
N ALA A 90 2.85 5.57 -4.90
CA ALA A 90 2.38 6.65 -4.04
C ALA A 90 2.78 8.01 -4.60
N THR A 91 3.99 8.11 -5.15
CA THR A 91 4.46 9.35 -5.77
C THR A 91 3.59 9.72 -6.98
N TYR A 92 3.31 8.75 -7.84
CA TYR A 92 2.44 8.99 -8.99
C TYR A 92 1.03 9.37 -8.57
N GLY A 93 0.49 8.70 -7.55
CA GLY A 93 -0.81 9.03 -7.00
C GLY A 93 -0.87 10.44 -6.41
N ALA A 94 0.21 10.88 -5.77
CA ALA A 94 0.31 12.23 -5.23
C ALA A 94 0.32 13.30 -6.33
N LEU A 95 0.96 12.99 -7.47
CA LEU A 95 1.04 13.91 -8.60
C LEU A 95 -0.28 13.98 -9.39
N THR A 96 -1.03 12.90 -9.44
CA THR A 96 -2.22 12.79 -10.30
C THR A 96 -3.55 12.89 -9.55
N ALA A 97 -3.56 12.69 -8.24
CA ALA A 97 -4.78 12.69 -7.44
C ALA A 97 -4.65 13.59 -6.20
N ASP A 98 -4.07 13.08 -5.12
CA ASP A 98 -4.00 13.78 -3.84
C ASP A 98 -2.59 13.68 -3.26
N LYS A 99 -1.99 14.84 -2.97
CA LYS A 99 -0.63 14.91 -2.39
C LYS A 99 -0.53 14.19 -1.05
N LYS A 100 -1.62 14.04 -0.32
CA LYS A 100 -1.63 13.32 0.95
C LYS A 100 -1.35 11.83 0.80
N ILE A 101 -1.52 11.28 -0.40
CA ILE A 101 -1.25 9.86 -0.68
C ILE A 101 0.21 9.52 -0.40
N ILE A 102 1.16 10.43 -0.71
CA ILE A 102 2.58 10.17 -0.45
C ILE A 102 2.84 9.98 1.05
N LEU A 103 2.11 10.68 1.92
CA LEU A 103 2.26 10.56 3.37
C LEU A 103 1.54 9.34 3.92
N LYS A 104 0.32 9.06 3.42
CA LYS A 104 -0.51 7.97 3.93
C LYS A 104 -0.02 6.61 3.45
N GLN A 105 0.20 6.47 2.15
CA GLN A 105 0.58 5.21 1.55
C GLN A 105 2.09 5.04 1.45
N GLY A 106 2.78 6.11 1.12
CA GLY A 106 4.23 6.09 0.93
C GLY A 106 5.04 6.27 2.21
N GLY A 107 4.44 6.82 3.29
CA GLY A 107 5.17 7.12 4.52
C GLY A 107 5.90 5.93 5.13
N PRO A 108 5.21 4.83 5.45
CA PRO A 108 5.87 3.64 5.99
C PRO A 108 6.90 3.05 5.03
N ALA A 109 6.65 3.10 3.72
CA ALA A 109 7.59 2.59 2.73
C ALA A 109 8.87 3.44 2.68
N ILE A 110 8.76 4.76 2.75
CA ILE A 110 9.90 5.67 2.80
C ILE A 110 10.71 5.39 4.07
N LEU A 111 10.05 5.23 5.21
CA LEU A 111 10.74 4.90 6.47
C LEU A 111 11.46 3.56 6.36
N THR A 112 10.88 2.58 5.67
CA THR A 112 11.51 1.28 5.45
C THR A 112 12.82 1.43 4.66
N ILE A 113 12.80 2.19 3.56
CA ILE A 113 14.02 2.44 2.77
C ILE A 113 15.07 3.14 3.59
N LEU A 114 14.69 4.16 4.37
CA LEU A 114 15.64 4.84 5.25
C LEU A 114 16.26 3.90 6.27
N SER A 115 15.46 3.00 6.84
CA SER A 115 15.98 2.01 7.79
C SER A 115 16.98 1.06 7.13
N ILE A 116 16.73 0.66 5.89
CA ILE A 116 17.66 -0.19 5.13
C ILE A 116 18.99 0.52 4.88
N LEU A 117 18.93 1.80 4.54
CA LEU A 117 20.14 2.59 4.28
C LEU A 117 21.01 2.76 5.55
N PHE A 118 20.38 2.88 6.71
CA PHE A 118 21.09 3.17 7.95
C PHE A 118 21.30 1.96 8.85
N PHE A 119 20.45 0.96 8.82
CA PHE A 119 20.50 -0.18 9.74
C PHE A 119 20.62 -1.54 9.06
N LYS A 120 20.23 -1.60 7.81
CA LYS A 120 20.11 -2.87 7.06
C LYS A 120 19.35 -3.92 7.86
#